data_51d3243163f4715327487c0645a71302
#
_entry.id   51d3243163f4715327487c0645a71302
#
_cell.length_a   1.000
_cell.length_b   1.000
_cell.length_c   1.000
_cell.angle_alpha   90.00
_cell.angle_beta   90.00
_cell.angle_gamma   90.00
#
_symmetry.space_group_name_H-M   'P 1'
#
loop_
_entity.id
_entity.type
_entity.pdbx_description
1 polymer ?
#
loop_
_entity_poly.entity_id
_entity_poly.type
_entity_poly.pdbx_seq_one_letter_code
_entity_poly.pdbx_strand_id
1 'polypeptide(L)'
;RPEVHDAVRKTVSGKGSFDAVIDKIKKFVRIRGDKHYYVRGTFTAKNLDFSKDVLFLADQGFDSLSVEPVVTDIPELQIKEEHLPVIEAEYEKLCDEYIRREAEGKGFSFFHFHIDLEGGPCLQKRVSACGAGNEYLSVVPNGDLYPCHQFAGDKNFCMGSVWEGIVR
;
A
#
# COMPACT_ATOMS: atom_id res chain seq x y z
N ARG A 1 1.31 -8.49 -8.49
CA ARG A 1 1.04 -9.43 -9.62
C ARG A 1 -0.43 -9.82 -9.60
N PRO A 2 -1.05 -10.04 -10.79
CA PRO A 2 -2.48 -10.37 -10.91
C PRO A 2 -2.89 -11.58 -10.07
N GLU A 3 -2.16 -12.68 -10.16
CA GLU A 3 -2.45 -13.91 -9.45
C GLU A 3 -2.41 -13.77 -7.93
N VAL A 4 -1.50 -12.96 -7.41
CA VAL A 4 -1.38 -12.67 -5.97
C VAL A 4 -2.56 -11.81 -5.51
N HIS A 5 -2.89 -10.76 -6.26
CA HIS A 5 -4.03 -9.90 -5.98
C HIS A 5 -5.35 -10.69 -6.00
N ASP A 6 -5.57 -11.46 -7.05
CA ASP A 6 -6.82 -12.18 -7.28
C ASP A 6 -7.03 -13.37 -6.34
N ALA A 7 -5.95 -13.88 -5.72
CA ALA A 7 -6.07 -14.91 -4.69
C ALA A 7 -6.85 -14.41 -3.45
N VAL A 8 -6.68 -13.13 -3.08
CA VAL A 8 -7.25 -12.54 -1.87
C VAL A 8 -8.29 -11.44 -2.11
N ARG A 9 -8.34 -10.87 -3.33
CA ARG A 9 -9.24 -9.76 -3.69
C ARG A 9 -10.14 -10.18 -4.84
N LYS A 10 -11.29 -10.76 -4.48
CA LYS A 10 -12.29 -11.22 -5.45
C LYS A 10 -13.46 -10.25 -5.54
N THR A 11 -14.08 -10.23 -6.71
CA THR A 11 -15.38 -9.57 -6.94
C THR A 11 -16.49 -10.32 -6.20
N VAL A 12 -17.66 -9.72 -6.06
CA VAL A 12 -18.86 -10.37 -5.50
C VAL A 12 -19.20 -11.67 -6.25
N SER A 13 -18.91 -11.75 -7.55
CA SER A 13 -19.11 -12.95 -8.37
C SER A 13 -17.98 -14.00 -8.21
N GLY A 14 -17.00 -13.78 -7.32
CA GLY A 14 -15.90 -14.72 -7.06
C GLY A 14 -14.75 -14.66 -8.07
N LYS A 15 -14.81 -13.79 -9.08
CA LYS A 15 -13.72 -13.58 -10.07
C LYS A 15 -12.63 -12.69 -9.48
N GLY A 16 -11.42 -12.76 -10.03
CA GLY A 16 -10.34 -11.82 -9.75
C GLY A 16 -10.77 -10.37 -10.05
N SER A 17 -10.17 -9.42 -9.35
CA SER A 17 -10.50 -8.00 -9.50
C SER A 17 -9.34 -7.16 -10.05
N PHE A 18 -8.16 -7.76 -10.29
CA PHE A 18 -6.97 -7.03 -10.72
C PHE A 18 -7.21 -6.22 -11.98
N ASP A 19 -7.71 -6.83 -13.05
CA ASP A 19 -7.93 -6.17 -14.33
C ASP A 19 -8.93 -5.01 -14.23
N ALA A 20 -9.94 -5.17 -13.37
CA ALA A 20 -10.93 -4.11 -13.15
C ALA A 20 -10.36 -2.90 -12.38
N VAL A 21 -9.29 -3.10 -11.62
CA VAL A 21 -8.70 -2.08 -10.73
C VAL A 21 -7.51 -1.38 -11.38
N ILE A 22 -6.64 -2.13 -12.07
CA ILE A 22 -5.36 -1.60 -12.56
C ILE A 22 -5.52 -0.42 -13.53
N ASP A 23 -6.48 -0.50 -14.45
CA ASP A 23 -6.72 0.58 -15.42
C ASP A 23 -7.25 1.86 -14.75
N LYS A 24 -8.03 1.70 -13.68
CA LYS A 24 -8.53 2.83 -12.88
C LYS A 24 -7.39 3.49 -12.12
N ILE A 25 -6.47 2.70 -11.55
CA ILE A 25 -5.27 3.22 -10.87
C ILE A 25 -4.40 3.97 -11.88
N LYS A 26 -4.12 3.39 -13.05
CA LYS A 26 -3.35 4.05 -14.12
C LYS A 26 -3.99 5.37 -14.57
N LYS A 27 -5.32 5.38 -14.71
CA LYS A 27 -6.07 6.59 -15.04
C LYS A 27 -5.94 7.64 -13.94
N PHE A 28 -6.08 7.25 -12.68
CA PHE A 28 -5.94 8.14 -11.54
C PHE A 28 -4.54 8.75 -11.45
N VAL A 29 -3.48 7.93 -11.57
CA VAL A 29 -2.09 8.40 -11.56
C VAL A 29 -1.85 9.42 -12.69
N ARG A 30 -2.34 9.17 -13.91
CA ARG A 30 -2.26 10.14 -15.02
C ARG A 30 -2.94 11.48 -14.70
N ILE A 31 -4.11 11.44 -14.04
CA ILE A 31 -4.83 12.66 -13.66
C ILE A 31 -4.09 13.41 -12.54
N ARG A 32 -3.42 12.69 -11.65
CA ARG A 32 -2.58 13.28 -10.59
C ARG A 32 -1.37 14.03 -11.18
N GLY A 33 -0.80 13.55 -12.28
CA GLY A 33 0.39 14.11 -12.90
C GLY A 33 1.57 14.10 -11.94
N ASP A 34 2.14 15.27 -11.70
CA ASP A 34 3.30 15.51 -10.80
C ASP A 34 2.95 15.59 -9.30
N LYS A 35 1.66 15.44 -8.94
CA LYS A 35 1.25 15.44 -7.53
C LYS A 35 1.62 14.12 -6.88
N HIS A 36 2.11 14.20 -5.63
CA HIS A 36 2.47 13.02 -4.84
C HIS A 36 1.36 11.98 -4.77
N TYR A 37 1.73 10.72 -4.95
CA TYR A 37 0.88 9.56 -4.76
C TYR A 37 1.73 8.37 -4.33
N TYR A 38 1.08 7.34 -3.81
CA TYR A 38 1.65 6.00 -3.66
C TYR A 38 0.67 4.97 -4.19
N VAL A 39 1.16 4.05 -5.03
CA VAL A 39 0.44 2.81 -5.31
C VAL A 39 0.83 1.83 -4.22
N ARG A 40 -0.17 1.40 -3.47
CA ARG A 40 0.05 0.63 -2.26
C ARG A 40 -0.40 -0.82 -2.42
N GLY A 41 0.46 -1.75 -1.99
CA GLY A 41 0.18 -3.17 -1.90
C GLY A 41 0.32 -3.70 -0.47
N THR A 42 -0.04 -4.97 -0.29
CA THR A 42 0.12 -5.67 0.97
C THR A 42 0.61 -7.07 0.69
N PHE A 43 1.68 -7.51 1.35
CA PHE A 43 2.13 -8.89 1.28
C PHE A 43 1.71 -9.67 2.54
N THR A 44 1.59 -10.98 2.37
CA THR A 44 1.09 -11.92 3.37
C THR A 44 2.01 -13.12 3.46
N ALA A 45 1.76 -14.04 4.38
CA ALA A 45 2.46 -15.33 4.44
C ALA A 45 2.37 -16.14 3.13
N LYS A 46 1.41 -15.82 2.23
CA LYS A 46 1.23 -16.52 0.95
C LYS A 46 2.03 -15.92 -0.21
N ASN A 47 2.61 -14.73 -0.04
CA ASN A 47 3.41 -14.05 -1.06
C ASN A 47 4.61 -13.33 -0.42
N LEU A 48 5.43 -14.09 0.28
CA LEU A 48 6.66 -13.56 0.90
C LEU A 48 7.66 -13.06 -0.14
N ASP A 49 7.55 -13.48 -1.41
CA ASP A 49 8.31 -12.99 -2.56
C ASP A 49 7.82 -11.62 -3.06
N PHE A 50 7.49 -10.72 -2.12
CA PHE A 50 6.88 -9.41 -2.39
C PHE A 50 7.76 -8.48 -3.22
N SER A 51 9.08 -8.69 -3.25
CA SER A 51 9.98 -7.95 -4.15
C SER A 51 9.48 -8.01 -5.59
N LYS A 52 9.00 -9.18 -6.04
CA LYS A 52 8.43 -9.36 -7.38
C LYS A 52 7.16 -8.54 -7.59
N ASP A 53 6.36 -8.32 -6.54
CA ASP A 53 5.15 -7.51 -6.61
C ASP A 53 5.49 -6.02 -6.73
N VAL A 54 6.51 -5.55 -5.99
CA VAL A 54 7.04 -4.18 -6.11
C VAL A 54 7.56 -3.94 -7.52
N LEU A 55 8.42 -4.82 -8.02
CA LEU A 55 9.02 -4.70 -9.34
C LEU A 55 7.98 -4.78 -10.46
N PHE A 56 6.99 -5.66 -10.33
CA PHE A 56 5.86 -5.73 -11.24
C PHE A 56 5.10 -4.39 -11.32
N LEU A 57 4.85 -3.74 -10.18
CA LEU A 57 4.17 -2.44 -10.16
C LEU A 57 5.04 -1.34 -10.78
N ALA A 58 6.36 -1.34 -10.52
CA ALA A 58 7.30 -0.43 -11.18
C ALA A 58 7.27 -0.62 -12.71
N ASP A 59 7.25 -1.86 -13.19
CA ASP A 59 7.17 -2.20 -14.61
C ASP A 59 5.83 -1.81 -15.25
N GLN A 60 4.77 -1.60 -14.44
CA GLN A 60 3.51 -1.00 -14.91
C GLN A 60 3.58 0.53 -15.09
N GLY A 61 4.74 1.16 -14.79
CA GLY A 61 4.97 2.60 -14.90
C GLY A 61 4.52 3.39 -13.68
N PHE A 62 4.51 2.78 -12.50
CA PHE A 62 4.26 3.49 -11.25
C PHE A 62 5.59 3.91 -10.60
N ASP A 63 5.74 5.21 -10.37
CA ASP A 63 7.00 5.80 -9.87
C ASP A 63 7.08 5.84 -8.34
N SER A 64 5.95 5.66 -7.63
CA SER A 64 5.90 5.73 -6.17
C SER A 64 5.13 4.56 -5.60
N LEU A 65 5.83 3.70 -4.87
CA LEU A 65 5.34 2.40 -4.42
C LEU A 65 5.51 2.23 -2.91
N SER A 66 4.55 1.53 -2.31
CA SER A 66 4.60 1.08 -0.92
C SER A 66 3.97 -0.31 -0.83
N VAL A 67 4.68 -1.29 -0.29
CA VAL A 67 4.15 -2.65 -0.09
C VAL A 67 4.41 -3.06 1.36
N GLU A 68 3.33 -3.13 2.12
CA GLU A 68 3.35 -3.30 3.57
C GLU A 68 3.07 -4.76 3.98
N PRO A 69 3.61 -5.23 5.12
CA PRO A 69 3.21 -6.50 5.70
C PRO A 69 1.74 -6.44 6.13
N VAL A 70 1.03 -7.56 5.97
CA VAL A 70 -0.35 -7.67 6.44
C VAL A 70 -0.41 -7.66 7.98
N VAL A 71 -1.40 -6.94 8.51
CA VAL A 71 -1.86 -7.08 9.90
C VAL A 71 -3.26 -7.69 9.83
N THR A 72 -3.42 -8.91 10.31
CA THR A 72 -4.68 -9.67 10.20
C THR A 72 -4.76 -10.75 11.30
N ASP A 73 -5.97 -11.12 11.65
CA ASP A 73 -6.29 -12.26 12.52
C ASP A 73 -6.57 -13.55 11.74
N ILE A 74 -6.50 -13.51 10.40
CA ILE A 74 -6.66 -14.69 9.53
C ILE A 74 -5.36 -15.50 9.55
N PRO A 75 -5.33 -16.70 10.17
CA PRO A 75 -4.08 -17.43 10.45
C PRO A 75 -3.24 -17.74 9.20
N GLU A 76 -3.90 -18.01 8.06
CA GLU A 76 -3.25 -18.39 6.80
C GLU A 76 -2.55 -17.22 6.10
N LEU A 77 -2.85 -15.99 6.51
CA LEU A 77 -2.26 -14.77 5.94
C LEU A 77 -1.24 -14.14 6.89
N GLN A 78 -1.27 -14.50 8.19
CA GLN A 78 -0.41 -13.91 9.20
C GLN A 78 1.06 -14.12 8.91
N ILE A 79 1.82 -13.05 9.02
CA ILE A 79 3.29 -13.10 9.05
C ILE A 79 3.70 -13.47 10.47
N LYS A 80 4.53 -14.50 10.58
CA LYS A 80 5.06 -15.04 11.83
C LYS A 80 6.57 -14.89 11.87
N GLU A 81 7.15 -15.10 13.03
CA GLU A 81 8.60 -14.98 13.24
C GLU A 81 9.41 -15.88 12.29
N GLU A 82 8.91 -17.09 12.01
CA GLU A 82 9.52 -18.04 11.06
C GLU A 82 9.65 -17.49 9.63
N HIS A 83 8.87 -16.45 9.26
CA HIS A 83 8.91 -15.82 7.94
C HIS A 83 9.94 -14.70 7.85
N LEU A 84 10.45 -14.18 8.99
CA LEU A 84 11.34 -13.02 9.02
C LEU A 84 12.63 -13.21 8.20
N PRO A 85 13.33 -14.36 8.25
CA PRO A 85 14.53 -14.54 7.43
C PRO A 85 14.26 -14.48 5.92
N VAL A 86 13.07 -14.95 5.48
CA VAL A 86 12.67 -14.87 4.07
C VAL A 86 12.35 -13.44 3.67
N ILE A 87 11.67 -12.70 4.55
CA ILE A 87 11.33 -11.29 4.34
C ILE A 87 12.60 -10.44 4.25
N GLU A 88 13.57 -10.66 5.15
CA GLU A 88 14.87 -9.99 5.12
C GLU A 88 15.59 -10.22 3.79
N ALA A 89 15.71 -11.47 3.36
CA ALA A 89 16.31 -11.81 2.08
C ALA A 89 15.57 -11.19 0.87
N GLU A 90 14.26 -11.03 0.95
CA GLU A 90 13.48 -10.35 -0.10
C GLU A 90 13.71 -8.84 -0.12
N TYR A 91 13.91 -8.19 1.03
CA TYR A 91 14.33 -6.79 1.07
C TYR A 91 15.73 -6.59 0.49
N GLU A 92 16.67 -7.48 0.76
CA GLU A 92 18.01 -7.43 0.17
C GLU A 92 17.96 -7.54 -1.36
N LYS A 93 17.22 -8.52 -1.89
CA LYS A 93 17.00 -8.66 -3.34
C LYS A 93 16.37 -7.42 -3.97
N LEU A 94 15.37 -6.84 -3.27
CA LEU A 94 14.72 -5.63 -3.74
C LEU A 94 15.68 -4.44 -3.72
N CYS A 95 16.55 -4.34 -2.71
CA CYS A 95 17.55 -3.29 -2.60
C CYS A 95 18.56 -3.37 -3.76
N ASP A 96 19.09 -4.55 -4.06
CA ASP A 96 20.03 -4.77 -5.16
C ASP A 96 19.41 -4.36 -6.50
N GLU A 97 18.17 -4.78 -6.75
CA GLU A 97 17.44 -4.44 -7.98
C GLU A 97 17.08 -2.94 -8.04
N TYR A 98 16.75 -2.34 -6.90
CA TYR A 98 16.49 -0.91 -6.78
C TYR A 98 17.72 -0.08 -7.18
N ILE A 99 18.90 -0.40 -6.63
CA ILE A 99 20.16 0.25 -6.94
C ILE A 99 20.51 0.07 -8.43
N ARG A 100 20.36 -1.14 -8.96
CA ARG A 100 20.61 -1.44 -10.37
C ARG A 100 19.73 -0.60 -11.30
N ARG A 101 18.42 -0.53 -11.03
CA ARG A 101 17.47 0.25 -11.82
C ARG A 101 17.74 1.74 -11.73
N GLU A 102 18.11 2.25 -10.57
CA GLU A 102 18.50 3.65 -10.38
C GLU A 102 19.69 4.01 -11.27
N ALA A 103 20.74 3.17 -11.28
CA ALA A 103 21.91 3.35 -12.12
C ALA A 103 21.60 3.30 -13.64
N GLU A 104 20.55 2.59 -14.05
CA GLU A 104 20.09 2.50 -15.44
C GLU A 104 19.11 3.63 -15.83
N GLY A 105 18.79 4.54 -14.92
CA GLY A 105 17.78 5.59 -15.16
C GLY A 105 16.34 5.07 -15.22
N LYS A 106 16.08 3.90 -14.64
CA LYS A 106 14.76 3.26 -14.50
C LYS A 106 14.31 3.19 -13.03
N GLY A 107 14.80 4.12 -12.22
CA GLY A 107 14.49 4.20 -10.79
C GLY A 107 13.00 4.41 -10.52
N PHE A 108 12.60 4.08 -9.30
CA PHE A 108 11.27 4.34 -8.75
C PHE A 108 11.41 4.63 -7.25
N SER A 109 10.45 5.31 -6.66
CA SER A 109 10.44 5.55 -5.22
C SER A 109 9.79 4.38 -4.49
N PHE A 110 10.51 3.76 -3.55
CA PHE A 110 9.96 2.75 -2.66
C PHE A 110 9.95 3.26 -1.23
N PHE A 111 8.77 3.36 -0.63
CA PHE A 111 8.55 4.05 0.66
C PHE A 111 9.49 3.58 1.78
N HIS A 112 9.74 2.27 1.89
CA HIS A 112 10.58 1.72 2.95
C HIS A 112 12.07 2.04 2.81
N PHE A 113 12.53 2.50 1.63
CA PHE A 113 13.91 2.90 1.42
C PHE A 113 14.16 4.40 1.64
N HIS A 114 13.09 5.18 1.88
CA HIS A 114 13.18 6.60 2.21
C HIS A 114 13.20 6.80 3.73
N ILE A 115 14.35 6.52 4.35
CA ILE A 115 14.58 6.72 5.78
C ILE A 115 15.44 7.96 5.97
N ASP A 116 14.93 8.93 6.74
CA ASP A 116 15.73 10.06 7.19
C ASP A 116 16.62 9.61 8.35
N LEU A 117 17.91 9.40 8.05
CA LEU A 117 18.91 8.96 9.02
C LEU A 117 19.43 10.13 9.88
N GLU A 118 19.24 11.38 9.45
CA GLU A 118 19.76 12.57 10.13
C GLU A 118 18.72 13.25 11.03
N GLY A 119 17.43 13.18 10.66
CA GLY A 119 16.33 13.93 11.30
C GLY A 119 15.90 13.42 12.66
N GLY A 120 16.34 12.25 13.09
CA GLY A 120 15.89 11.63 14.34
C GLY A 120 14.39 11.28 14.38
N PRO A 121 13.85 10.92 15.54
CA PRO A 121 12.46 10.51 15.65
C PRO A 121 11.51 11.70 15.47
N CYS A 122 10.56 11.58 14.54
CA CYS A 122 9.56 12.61 14.24
C CYS A 122 8.70 12.93 15.48
N LEU A 123 8.82 14.17 15.98
CA LEU A 123 8.05 14.64 17.15
C LEU A 123 6.55 14.58 16.89
N GLN A 124 6.10 14.92 15.69
CA GLN A 124 4.70 14.89 15.29
C GLN A 124 4.10 13.48 15.41
N LYS A 125 4.82 12.45 14.97
CA LYS A 125 4.40 11.04 15.15
C LYS A 125 4.29 10.60 16.61
N ARG A 126 5.04 11.23 17.50
CA ARG A 126 4.93 10.97 18.95
C ARG A 126 3.67 11.57 19.55
N VAL A 127 3.14 12.65 18.96
CA VAL A 127 1.96 13.36 19.45
C VAL A 127 0.69 12.82 18.79
N SER A 128 0.68 12.69 17.46
CA SER A 128 -0.50 12.30 16.67
C SER A 128 -0.51 10.81 16.24
N ALA A 129 0.47 10.02 16.69
CA ALA A 129 0.66 8.63 16.30
C ALA A 129 0.69 8.46 14.77
N CYS A 130 -0.20 7.65 14.20
CA CYS A 130 -0.27 7.44 12.75
C CYS A 130 -1.03 8.54 11.99
N GLY A 131 -1.66 9.49 12.69
CA GLY A 131 -2.43 10.58 12.09
C GLY A 131 -3.80 10.19 11.53
N ALA A 132 -4.27 8.96 11.77
CA ALA A 132 -5.56 8.49 11.28
C ALA A 132 -6.71 9.40 11.74
N GLY A 133 -7.55 9.82 10.79
CA GLY A 133 -8.68 10.71 11.04
C GLY A 133 -8.32 12.19 11.22
N ASN A 134 -7.04 12.53 11.27
CA ASN A 134 -6.56 13.91 11.44
C ASN A 134 -5.67 14.34 10.26
N GLU A 135 -4.64 13.55 9.93
CA GLU A 135 -3.70 13.85 8.84
C GLU A 135 -4.11 13.21 7.53
N TYR A 136 -4.90 12.15 7.57
CA TYR A 136 -5.46 11.48 6.40
C TYR A 136 -6.80 10.80 6.72
N LEU A 137 -7.54 10.50 5.67
CA LEU A 137 -8.82 9.81 5.72
C LEU A 137 -8.84 8.68 4.69
N SER A 138 -9.65 7.67 4.95
CA SER A 138 -10.02 6.65 3.97
C SER A 138 -11.36 6.99 3.34
N VAL A 139 -11.42 6.97 2.01
CA VAL A 139 -12.65 7.15 1.23
C VAL A 139 -13.05 5.81 0.64
N VAL A 140 -14.26 5.35 0.90
CA VAL A 140 -14.79 4.11 0.32
C VAL A 140 -15.65 4.38 -0.92
N PRO A 141 -15.98 3.36 -1.74
CA PRO A 141 -16.60 3.57 -3.05
C PRO A 141 -17.93 4.33 -3.06
N ASN A 142 -18.71 4.29 -1.97
CA ASN A 142 -19.95 5.07 -1.83
C ASN A 142 -19.73 6.52 -1.37
N GLY A 143 -18.47 6.91 -1.14
CA GLY A 143 -18.08 8.26 -0.73
C GLY A 143 -18.00 8.47 0.78
N ASP A 144 -18.29 7.47 1.62
CA ASP A 144 -18.14 7.61 3.07
C ASP A 144 -16.70 7.80 3.48
N LEU A 145 -16.49 8.57 4.55
CA LEU A 145 -15.20 8.91 5.13
C LEU A 145 -14.98 8.12 6.42
N TYR A 146 -13.77 7.55 6.55
CA TYR A 146 -13.33 6.81 7.74
C TYR A 146 -11.96 7.29 8.20
N PRO A 147 -11.61 7.12 9.50
CA PRO A 147 -10.29 7.54 10.02
C PRO A 147 -9.12 6.88 9.27
N CYS A 148 -9.23 5.60 8.94
CA CYS A 148 -8.29 4.89 8.08
C CYS A 148 -8.95 3.66 7.43
N HIS A 149 -8.22 3.00 6.54
CA HIS A 149 -8.72 1.83 5.81
C HIS A 149 -9.12 0.64 6.71
N GLN A 150 -8.55 0.53 7.92
CA GLN A 150 -8.88 -0.53 8.87
C GLN A 150 -10.29 -0.37 9.45
N PHE A 151 -10.83 0.85 9.49
CA PHE A 151 -12.17 1.14 9.95
C PHE A 151 -13.19 1.22 8.83
N ALA A 152 -12.75 1.05 7.57
CA ALA A 152 -13.62 1.19 6.41
C ALA A 152 -14.77 0.16 6.43
N GLY A 153 -16.00 0.67 6.39
CA GLY A 153 -17.23 -0.15 6.44
C GLY A 153 -17.82 -0.35 7.83
N ASP A 154 -17.10 -0.04 8.91
CA ASP A 154 -17.70 -0.03 10.26
C ASP A 154 -18.39 1.32 10.50
N LYS A 155 -19.73 1.30 10.50
CA LYS A 155 -20.57 2.49 10.66
C LYS A 155 -20.29 3.30 11.94
N ASN A 156 -19.75 2.65 12.98
CA ASN A 156 -19.40 3.33 14.23
C ASN A 156 -18.26 4.33 14.05
N PHE A 157 -17.43 4.14 13.02
CA PHE A 157 -16.28 4.99 12.70
C PHE A 157 -16.51 5.87 11.45
N CYS A 158 -17.72 5.87 10.88
CA CYS A 158 -18.03 6.77 9.78
C CYS A 158 -17.98 8.23 10.26
N MET A 159 -17.16 9.04 9.60
CA MET A 159 -16.92 10.45 9.96
C MET A 159 -17.75 11.42 9.11
N GLY A 160 -18.41 10.95 8.09
CA GLY A 160 -19.15 11.76 7.12
C GLY A 160 -18.97 11.24 5.70
N SER A 161 -19.07 12.12 4.71
CA SER A 161 -18.94 11.75 3.30
C SER A 161 -18.20 12.81 2.48
N VAL A 162 -17.75 12.45 1.28
CA VAL A 162 -17.14 13.41 0.33
C VAL A 162 -18.13 14.48 -0.14
N TRP A 163 -19.43 14.26 0.07
CA TRP A 163 -20.51 15.16 -0.34
C TRP A 163 -20.87 16.16 0.76
N GLU A 164 -20.81 15.73 2.03
CA GLU A 164 -21.23 16.50 3.20
C GLU A 164 -20.06 17.01 4.04
N GLY A 165 -18.86 16.45 3.81
CA GLY A 165 -17.70 16.71 4.64
C GLY A 165 -17.70 15.86 5.92
N ILE A 166 -16.80 16.23 6.84
CA ILE A 166 -16.67 15.58 8.16
C ILE A 166 -17.76 16.15 9.07
N VAL A 167 -18.61 15.28 9.62
CA VAL A 167 -19.73 15.64 10.49
C VAL A 167 -19.59 15.10 11.92
N ARG A 168 -18.51 14.35 12.22
CA ARG A 168 -18.29 13.71 13.51
C ARG A 168 -16.82 13.79 13.94
#